data_162c589b43468ecd399978b2a6ddc525
#
_entry.id   162c589b43468ecd399978b2a6ddc525
#
_cell.length_a   1.000
_cell.length_b   1.000
_cell.length_c   1.000
_cell.angle_alpha   90.00
_cell.angle_beta   90.00
_cell.angle_gamma   90.00
#
_symmetry.space_group_name_H-M   'P 1'
#
loop_
_entity.id
_entity.type
_entity.pdbx_description
1 polymer ?
#
loop_
_entity_poly.entity_id
_entity_poly.type
_entity_poly.pdbx_seq_one_letter_code
_entity_poly.pdbx_strand_id
1 'polypeptide(L)' 'MLNETALKQTMAAVFGVDADTIGPDTSIDTVGAWDSLRHMNLVLALEDEFKVSIPDEEAANITSYPLIRLVLEDLLKA' A
#
# COMPACT_ATOMS: atom_id res chain seq x y z
N MET A 1 -13.58 4.25 6.86
CA MET A 1 -13.74 3.48 5.61
C MET A 1 -12.60 3.78 4.66
N LEU A 2 -12.07 2.76 4.01
CA LEU A 2 -10.91 2.93 3.13
C LEU A 2 -11.31 3.50 1.77
N ASN A 3 -10.60 4.56 1.36
CA ASN A 3 -10.75 5.12 0.03
C ASN A 3 -9.77 4.40 -0.91
N GLU A 4 -10.27 3.47 -1.72
CA GLU A 4 -9.42 2.68 -2.60
C GLU A 4 -8.80 3.50 -3.73
N THR A 5 -9.49 4.56 -4.17
CA THR A 5 -8.91 5.45 -5.18
C THR A 5 -7.66 6.13 -4.63
N ALA A 6 -7.72 6.64 -3.41
CA ALA A 6 -6.56 7.25 -2.77
C ALA A 6 -5.44 6.23 -2.56
N LEU A 7 -5.79 5.00 -2.19
CA LEU A 7 -4.81 3.93 -2.02
C LEU A 7 -4.08 3.63 -3.32
N LYS A 8 -4.81 3.45 -4.40
CA LYS A 8 -4.21 3.17 -5.72
C LYS A 8 -3.33 4.32 -6.18
N GLN A 9 -3.75 5.56 -5.97
CA GLN A 9 -2.96 6.72 -6.34
C GLN A 9 -1.66 6.82 -5.53
N THR A 10 -1.74 6.51 -4.24
CA THR A 10 -0.55 6.51 -3.38
C THR A 10 0.45 5.45 -3.83
N MET A 11 -0.03 4.24 -4.09
CA MET A 11 0.82 3.17 -4.58
C MET A 11 1.43 3.49 -5.94
N ALA A 12 0.62 4.05 -6.84
CA ALA A 12 1.10 4.44 -8.17
C ALA A 12 2.22 5.45 -8.10
N ALA A 13 2.10 6.43 -7.21
CA ALA A 13 3.13 7.46 -7.04
C ALA A 13 4.44 6.85 -6.51
N VAL A 14 4.34 5.92 -5.56
CA VAL A 14 5.51 5.26 -4.98
C VAL A 14 6.24 4.41 -6.02
N PHE A 15 5.49 3.66 -6.83
CA PHE A 15 6.08 2.72 -7.79
C PHE A 15 6.32 3.33 -9.16
N GLY A 16 5.83 4.53 -9.43
CA GLY A 16 6.01 5.18 -10.72
C GLY A 16 5.21 4.53 -11.84
N VAL A 17 4.02 4.02 -11.52
CA VAL A 17 3.13 3.36 -12.48
C VAL A 17 1.76 4.06 -12.48
N ASP A 18 0.91 3.73 -13.45
CA ASP A 18 -0.44 4.27 -13.49
C ASP A 18 -1.32 3.61 -12.44
N ALA A 19 -2.17 4.40 -11.78
CA ALA A 19 -3.10 3.88 -10.78
C ALA A 19 -4.04 2.84 -11.37
N ASP A 20 -4.35 2.94 -12.66
CA ASP A 20 -5.22 1.98 -13.34
C ASP A 20 -4.63 0.58 -13.41
N THR A 21 -3.31 0.44 -13.28
CA THR A 21 -2.65 -0.86 -13.30
C THR A 21 -2.68 -1.56 -11.95
N ILE A 22 -3.11 -0.87 -10.91
CA ILE A 22 -3.13 -1.40 -9.55
C ILE A 22 -4.52 -1.96 -9.26
N GLY A 23 -4.56 -3.21 -8.83
CA GLY A 23 -5.82 -3.89 -8.55
C GLY A 23 -5.61 -5.11 -7.66
N PRO A 24 -6.64 -5.98 -7.57
CA PRO A 24 -6.58 -7.14 -6.66
C PRO A 24 -5.42 -8.09 -6.89
N ASP A 25 -4.86 -8.10 -8.11
CA ASP A 25 -3.75 -8.99 -8.48
C ASP A 25 -2.38 -8.34 -8.27
N THR A 26 -2.33 -7.09 -7.85
CA THR A 26 -1.07 -6.37 -7.68
C THR A 26 -0.32 -6.88 -6.45
N SER A 27 0.94 -7.24 -6.64
CA SER A 27 1.79 -7.74 -5.56
C SER A 27 3.25 -7.43 -5.84
N ILE A 28 4.11 -7.74 -4.86
CA ILE A 28 5.55 -7.59 -5.01
C ILE A 28 6.08 -8.41 -6.19
N ASP A 29 5.38 -9.50 -6.54
CA ASP A 29 5.77 -10.34 -7.66
C ASP A 29 5.35 -9.79 -9.02
N THR A 30 4.33 -8.93 -9.05
CA THR A 30 3.80 -8.40 -10.32
C THR A 30 4.29 -6.99 -10.63
N VAL A 31 4.79 -6.26 -9.62
CA VAL A 31 5.30 -4.90 -9.79
C VAL A 31 6.82 -4.93 -9.68
N GLY A 32 7.51 -4.83 -10.82
CA GLY A 32 8.97 -4.90 -10.84
C GLY A 32 9.67 -3.82 -10.04
N ALA A 33 9.00 -2.68 -9.86
CA ALA A 33 9.55 -1.58 -9.07
C ALA A 33 9.38 -1.75 -7.56
N TRP A 34 8.65 -2.77 -7.12
CA TRP A 34 8.38 -3.00 -5.70
C TRP A 34 9.54 -3.76 -5.05
N ASP A 35 10.56 -3.02 -4.66
CA ASP A 35 11.71 -3.55 -3.95
C ASP A 35 11.67 -3.10 -2.49
N SER A 36 12.70 -3.46 -1.72
CA SER A 36 12.76 -3.15 -0.28
C SER A 36 12.71 -1.66 -0.01
N LEU A 37 13.40 -0.87 -0.80
CA LEU A 37 13.41 0.58 -0.62
C LEU A 37 12.05 1.19 -0.90
N ARG A 38 11.43 0.79 -2.00
CA ARG A 38 10.10 1.31 -2.34
C ARG A 38 9.03 0.81 -1.39
N HIS A 39 9.22 -0.39 -0.83
CA HIS A 39 8.33 -0.90 0.19
C HIS A 39 8.33 0.00 1.42
N MET A 40 9.50 0.42 1.88
CA MET A 40 9.59 1.36 2.99
C MET A 40 8.94 2.70 2.67
N ASN A 41 9.17 3.20 1.46
CA ASN A 41 8.55 4.44 1.01
C ASN A 41 7.03 4.31 0.95
N LEU A 42 6.54 3.14 0.55
CA LEU A 42 5.11 2.86 0.50
C LEU A 42 4.50 2.92 1.91
N VAL A 43 5.13 2.28 2.88
CA VAL A 43 4.64 2.29 4.25
C VAL A 43 4.53 3.72 4.76
N LEU A 44 5.57 4.53 4.57
CA LEU A 44 5.57 5.92 5.01
C LEU A 44 4.49 6.73 4.29
N ALA A 45 4.33 6.52 2.99
CA ALA A 45 3.32 7.23 2.21
C ALA A 45 1.90 6.87 2.66
N LEU A 46 1.66 5.60 2.96
CA LEU A 46 0.36 5.14 3.44
C LEU A 46 0.04 5.73 4.82
N GLU A 47 1.03 5.77 5.70
CA GLU A 47 0.84 6.37 7.02
C GLU A 47 0.48 7.84 6.91
N ASP A 48 1.15 8.55 6.01
CA ASP A 48 0.89 9.97 5.80
C ASP A 48 -0.46 10.22 5.15
N GLU A 49 -0.78 9.46 4.11
CA GLU A 49 -2.03 9.63 3.34
C GLU A 49 -3.26 9.32 4.18
N PHE A 50 -3.22 8.24 4.94
CA PHE A 50 -4.38 7.75 5.69
C PHE A 50 -4.35 8.13 7.17
N LYS A 51 -3.30 8.83 7.62
CA LYS A 51 -3.15 9.29 9.00
C LYS A 51 -3.24 8.14 10.00
N VAL A 52 -2.52 7.06 9.70
CA VAL A 52 -2.47 5.87 10.54
C VAL A 52 -1.01 5.52 10.86
N SER A 53 -0.83 4.69 11.87
CA SER A 53 0.47 4.11 12.20
C SER A 53 0.43 2.64 11.86
N ILE A 54 1.31 2.19 10.97
CA ILE A 54 1.38 0.78 10.59
C ILE A 54 2.46 0.10 11.43
N PRO A 55 2.10 -0.88 12.29
CA PRO A 55 3.10 -1.58 13.09
C PRO A 55 4.12 -2.29 12.20
N ASP A 56 5.36 -2.40 12.67
CA ASP A 56 6.45 -3.01 11.89
C ASP A 56 6.11 -4.43 11.43
N GLU A 57 5.44 -5.20 12.27
CA GLU A 57 5.05 -6.57 11.92
C GLU A 57 4.11 -6.59 10.72
N GLU A 58 3.15 -5.68 10.69
CA GLU A 58 2.21 -5.60 9.58
C GLU A 58 2.84 -4.97 8.35
N ALA A 59 3.71 -3.99 8.55
CA ALA A 59 4.43 -3.36 7.44
C ALA A 59 5.24 -4.40 6.65
N ALA A 60 5.82 -5.38 7.33
CA ALA A 60 6.58 -6.44 6.67
C ALA A 60 5.70 -7.40 5.87
N ASN A 61 4.42 -7.49 6.19
CA ASN A 61 3.50 -8.45 5.58
C ASN A 61 2.66 -7.89 4.43
N ILE A 62 2.64 -6.57 4.24
CA ILE A 62 1.79 -5.96 3.20
C ILE A 62 2.47 -5.99 1.84
N THR A 63 2.63 -7.20 1.30
CA THR A 63 3.33 -7.44 0.03
C THR A 63 2.40 -7.58 -1.17
N SER A 64 1.11 -7.27 -1.01
CA SER A 64 0.13 -7.28 -2.10
C SER A 64 -0.96 -6.26 -1.81
N TYR A 65 -1.70 -5.91 -2.87
CA TYR A 65 -2.81 -4.96 -2.74
C TYR A 65 -3.88 -5.45 -1.75
N PRO A 66 -4.34 -6.71 -1.82
CA PRO A 66 -5.32 -7.19 -0.84
C PRO A 66 -4.85 -7.13 0.61
N LEU A 67 -3.57 -7.42 0.85
CA LEU A 67 -3.01 -7.35 2.20
C LEU A 67 -2.93 -5.92 2.71
N ILE A 68 -2.52 -4.98 1.85
CA ILE A 68 -2.48 -3.56 2.19
C ILE A 68 -3.89 -3.09 2.54
N ARG A 69 -4.86 -3.44 1.73
CA ARG A 69 -6.24 -3.03 1.95
C ARG A 69 -6.77 -3.57 3.29
N LEU A 70 -6.48 -4.82 3.58
CA LEU A 70 -6.92 -5.45 4.81
C LEU A 70 -6.36 -4.75 6.05
N VAL A 71 -5.06 -4.47 6.03
CA VAL A 71 -4.40 -3.79 7.15
C VAL A 71 -4.94 -2.37 7.33
N LEU A 72 -5.10 -1.63 6.24
CA LEU A 72 -5.61 -0.26 6.31
C LEU A 72 -7.06 -0.23 6.80
N GLU A 73 -7.90 -1.14 6.33
CA GLU A 73 -9.28 -1.21 6.79
C GLU A 73 -9.34 -1.46 8.29
N ASP A 74 -8.48 -2.33 8.79
CA ASP A 74 -8.42 -2.67 10.20
C ASP A 74 -7.97 -1.46 11.03
N LEU A 75 -6.94 -0.76 10.58
CA LEU A 75 -6.44 0.43 11.28
C LEU A 75 -7.45 1.57 11.25
N LEU A 76 -8.19 1.74 10.17
CA LEU A 76 -9.17 2.80 10.03
C LEU A 76 -10.44 2.58 10.84
N LYS A 77 -10.68 1.35 11.27
CA LYS A 77 -11.82 1.02 12.15
C LYS A 77 -11.57 1.45 13.59
N ALA A 78 -10.34 1.51 13.99
CA ALA A 78 -9.96 1.78 15.37
C ALA A 78 -10.22 3.22 15.77
#